data_6490a8f3440c97b055fed6ddd37b2713
#
_entry.id   6490a8f3440c97b055fed6ddd37b2713
#
_cell.length_a   1.000
_cell.length_b   1.000
_cell.length_c   1.000
_cell.angle_alpha   90.00
_cell.angle_beta   90.00
_cell.angle_gamma   90.00
#
_symmetry.space_group_name_H-M   'P 1'
#
loop_
_entity.id
_entity.type
_entity.pdbx_description
1 polymer ?
#
loop_
_entity_poly.entity_id
_entity_poly.type
_entity_poly.pdbx_seq_one_letter_code
_entity_poly.pdbx_strand_id
1 'polypeptide(L)'
;MEFLCFIMAVFLIVFMTSAIYYMNKSHKVDEDGQEDPKTTEPLPYKAAKLLTRREYAFFKVLQPIAKKYNLMICPKIRLADLVAVPEGTKERKWFNYIKAKHVDFTLCDMDLRVKLIIELDDSTHDRPDRQTRDDFVDRVFKQINVKLLHVRQWGDDLEAVIVEALNLNPTGVSPKTL
;
A
#
# COMPACT_ATOMS: atom_id res chain seq x y z
N MET A 1 -47.48 -5.54 44.62
CA MET A 1 -46.55 -6.57 44.02
C MET A 1 -46.53 -6.50 42.49
N GLU A 2 -47.65 -6.25 41.83
CA GLU A 2 -47.72 -6.22 40.35
C GLU A 2 -46.84 -5.14 39.67
N PHE A 3 -46.72 -3.97 40.27
CA PHE A 3 -45.88 -2.88 39.74
C PHE A 3 -44.38 -3.21 39.75
N LEU A 4 -43.91 -3.92 40.77
CA LEU A 4 -42.53 -4.35 40.88
C LEU A 4 -42.19 -5.44 39.83
N CYS A 5 -43.13 -6.37 39.58
CA CYS A 5 -43.01 -7.39 38.54
C CYS A 5 -42.97 -6.76 37.13
N PHE A 6 -43.76 -5.71 36.90
CA PHE A 6 -43.76 -4.98 35.64
C PHE A 6 -42.41 -4.29 35.37
N ILE A 7 -41.82 -3.61 36.38
CA ILE A 7 -40.51 -2.98 36.28
C ILE A 7 -39.39 -4.03 35.97
N MET A 8 -39.43 -5.16 36.69
CA MET A 8 -38.47 -6.24 36.46
C MET A 8 -38.59 -6.80 35.04
N ALA A 9 -39.79 -6.99 34.51
CA ALA A 9 -40.00 -7.45 33.13
C ALA A 9 -39.45 -6.48 32.09
N VAL A 10 -39.63 -5.16 32.27
CA VAL A 10 -39.11 -4.12 31.39
C VAL A 10 -37.57 -4.12 31.42
N PHE A 11 -36.95 -4.22 32.61
CA PHE A 11 -35.49 -4.31 32.72
C PHE A 11 -34.95 -5.56 32.03
N LEU A 12 -35.61 -6.70 32.13
CA LEU A 12 -35.23 -7.95 31.51
C LEU A 12 -35.30 -7.85 29.97
N ILE A 13 -36.33 -7.22 29.43
CA ILE A 13 -36.47 -6.97 27.99
C ILE A 13 -35.38 -6.04 27.49
N VAL A 14 -35.10 -4.93 28.18
CA VAL A 14 -34.04 -3.99 27.81
C VAL A 14 -32.67 -4.67 27.87
N PHE A 15 -32.42 -5.49 28.89
CA PHE A 15 -31.15 -6.25 28.99
C PHE A 15 -31.01 -7.28 27.88
N MET A 16 -32.04 -8.05 27.56
CA MET A 16 -32.04 -9.04 26.47
C MET A 16 -31.86 -8.37 25.10
N THR A 17 -32.55 -7.26 24.84
CA THR A 17 -32.37 -6.52 23.57
C THR A 17 -30.98 -5.92 23.45
N SER A 18 -30.42 -5.41 24.55
CA SER A 18 -29.03 -4.92 24.60
C SER A 18 -28.06 -6.05 24.39
N ALA A 19 -28.22 -7.20 25.02
CA ALA A 19 -27.38 -8.37 24.84
C ALA A 19 -27.41 -8.88 23.38
N ILE A 20 -28.60 -8.99 22.78
CA ILE A 20 -28.76 -9.37 21.37
C ILE A 20 -28.09 -8.35 20.44
N TYR A 21 -28.24 -7.04 20.73
CA TYR A 21 -27.57 -5.98 19.98
C TYR A 21 -26.03 -6.10 20.06
N TYR A 22 -25.48 -6.34 21.25
CA TYR A 22 -24.04 -6.54 21.43
C TYR A 22 -23.54 -7.85 20.81
N MET A 23 -24.31 -8.93 20.87
CA MET A 23 -23.97 -10.21 20.20
C MET A 23 -23.97 -10.06 18.68
N ASN A 24 -24.93 -9.36 18.08
CA ASN A 24 -24.97 -9.07 16.65
C ASN A 24 -23.86 -8.09 16.21
N LYS A 25 -23.42 -7.19 17.10
CA LYS A 25 -22.32 -6.25 16.82
C LYS A 25 -20.95 -6.92 16.89
N SER A 26 -20.82 -8.04 17.58
CA SER A 26 -19.54 -8.80 17.65
C SER A 26 -19.29 -9.71 16.44
N HIS A 27 -20.27 -9.90 15.55
CA HIS A 27 -19.99 -10.37 14.20
C HIS A 27 -19.39 -9.20 13.40
N LYS A 28 -18.06 -9.03 13.47
CA LYS A 28 -17.31 -8.20 12.53
C LYS A 28 -17.51 -8.80 11.15
N VAL A 29 -18.42 -8.19 10.41
CA VAL A 29 -18.41 -8.28 8.95
C VAL A 29 -17.19 -7.49 8.53
N ASP A 30 -16.25 -8.10 7.81
CA ASP A 30 -15.18 -7.38 7.17
C ASP A 30 -15.77 -6.24 6.32
N GLU A 31 -15.04 -5.14 6.14
CA GLU A 31 -15.53 -3.92 5.50
C GLU A 31 -16.11 -4.13 4.08
N ASP A 32 -15.90 -5.29 3.47
CA ASP A 32 -16.44 -5.69 2.16
C ASP A 32 -17.70 -6.58 2.28
N GLY A 33 -18.24 -6.83 3.49
CA GLY A 33 -19.45 -7.64 3.67
C GLY A 33 -19.26 -9.13 3.45
N GLN A 34 -18.02 -9.60 3.30
CA GLN A 34 -17.71 -11.03 3.20
C GLN A 34 -17.50 -11.60 4.61
N GLU A 35 -18.28 -12.61 4.96
CA GLU A 35 -17.99 -13.43 6.14
C GLU A 35 -16.66 -14.17 5.89
N ASP A 36 -15.80 -14.17 6.91
CA ASP A 36 -14.59 -15.00 6.91
C ASP A 36 -14.99 -16.45 6.63
N PRO A 37 -14.39 -17.13 5.64
CA PRO A 37 -14.75 -18.51 5.33
C PRO A 37 -14.44 -19.40 6.53
N LYS A 38 -15.45 -19.69 7.36
CA LYS A 38 -15.41 -20.63 8.50
C LYS A 38 -15.37 -22.09 8.03
N THR A 39 -14.89 -22.35 6.83
CA THR A 39 -14.92 -23.68 6.26
C THR A 39 -13.67 -24.46 6.68
N THR A 40 -13.87 -25.69 7.04
CA THR A 40 -12.82 -26.72 7.17
C THR A 40 -12.30 -27.19 5.82
N GLU A 41 -12.85 -26.66 4.72
CA GLU A 41 -12.44 -26.98 3.36
C GLU A 41 -11.09 -26.33 3.01
N PRO A 42 -10.25 -27.01 2.22
CA PRO A 42 -8.99 -26.45 1.76
C PRO A 42 -9.21 -25.15 0.97
N LEU A 43 -8.48 -24.10 1.33
CA LEU A 43 -8.56 -22.83 0.61
C LEU A 43 -8.00 -22.99 -0.83
N PRO A 44 -8.62 -22.38 -1.85
CA PRO A 44 -8.26 -22.58 -3.26
C PRO A 44 -7.02 -21.78 -3.70
N TYR A 45 -6.14 -21.41 -2.80
CA TYR A 45 -4.97 -20.57 -3.08
C TYR A 45 -3.74 -21.39 -3.44
N LYS A 46 -2.92 -20.86 -4.33
CA LYS A 46 -1.61 -21.39 -4.70
C LYS A 46 -0.56 -20.28 -4.70
N ALA A 47 0.70 -20.66 -4.48
CA ALA A 47 1.81 -19.73 -4.59
C ALA A 47 1.90 -19.11 -5.99
N ALA A 48 2.13 -17.81 -6.07
CA ALA A 48 2.34 -17.07 -7.30
C ALA A 48 3.74 -16.44 -7.31
N LYS A 49 4.23 -16.10 -8.50
CA LYS A 49 5.45 -15.29 -8.63
C LYS A 49 5.14 -13.85 -8.26
N LEU A 50 5.97 -13.25 -7.41
CA LEU A 50 5.81 -11.86 -6.98
C LEU A 50 5.92 -10.87 -8.16
N LEU A 51 6.86 -11.13 -9.08
CA LEU A 51 7.15 -10.26 -10.21
C LEU A 51 6.75 -10.90 -11.54
N THR A 52 6.22 -10.10 -12.45
CA THR A 52 6.06 -10.43 -13.86
C THR A 52 7.42 -10.62 -14.54
N ARG A 53 7.45 -11.10 -15.78
CA ARG A 53 8.71 -11.24 -16.54
C ARG A 53 9.40 -9.89 -16.72
N ARG A 54 8.64 -8.84 -17.05
CA ARG A 54 9.15 -7.49 -17.29
C ARG A 54 9.73 -6.89 -16.01
N GLU A 55 8.97 -6.95 -14.91
CA GLU A 55 9.43 -6.48 -13.60
C GLU A 55 10.65 -7.25 -13.10
N TYR A 56 10.69 -8.56 -13.32
CA TYR A 56 11.87 -9.35 -12.95
C TYR A 56 13.12 -8.98 -13.77
N ALA A 57 12.96 -8.72 -15.07
CA ALA A 57 14.06 -8.25 -15.91
C ALA A 57 14.59 -6.89 -15.42
N PHE A 58 13.70 -5.94 -15.10
CA PHE A 58 14.07 -4.66 -14.52
C PHE A 58 14.76 -4.83 -13.16
N PHE A 59 14.19 -5.65 -12.29
CA PHE A 59 14.78 -5.95 -10.97
C PHE A 59 16.24 -6.43 -11.07
N LYS A 60 16.55 -7.27 -12.04
CA LYS A 60 17.91 -7.75 -12.26
C LYS A 60 18.90 -6.65 -12.63
N VAL A 61 18.45 -5.63 -13.36
CA VAL A 61 19.27 -4.46 -13.70
C VAL A 61 19.34 -3.49 -12.52
N LEU A 62 18.26 -3.35 -11.77
CA LEU A 62 18.20 -2.47 -10.61
C LEU A 62 19.07 -2.96 -9.42
N GLN A 63 19.19 -4.27 -9.24
CA GLN A 63 19.93 -4.87 -8.10
C GLN A 63 21.38 -4.37 -7.97
N PRO A 64 22.25 -4.43 -9.01
CA PRO A 64 23.62 -3.95 -8.89
C PRO A 64 23.69 -2.44 -8.61
N ILE A 65 22.76 -1.64 -9.18
CA ILE A 65 22.66 -0.20 -8.93
C ILE A 65 22.32 0.03 -7.45
N ALA A 66 21.27 -0.58 -6.95
CA ALA A 66 20.86 -0.43 -5.55
C ALA A 66 21.98 -0.83 -4.59
N LYS A 67 22.66 -1.95 -4.86
CA LYS A 67 23.81 -2.40 -4.06
C LYS A 67 24.95 -1.38 -4.06
N LYS A 68 25.29 -0.79 -5.21
CA LYS A 68 26.34 0.21 -5.34
C LYS A 68 26.10 1.43 -4.46
N TYR A 69 24.85 1.86 -4.36
CA TYR A 69 24.44 3.07 -3.60
C TYR A 69 23.87 2.77 -2.20
N ASN A 70 24.06 1.54 -1.69
CA ASN A 70 23.59 1.11 -0.38
C ASN A 70 22.08 1.33 -0.19
N LEU A 71 21.30 0.94 -1.19
CA LEU A 71 19.84 1.04 -1.20
C LEU A 71 19.21 -0.34 -1.13
N MET A 72 18.05 -0.43 -0.49
CA MET A 72 17.20 -1.61 -0.47
C MET A 72 16.12 -1.49 -1.54
N ILE A 73 15.84 -2.60 -2.23
CA ILE A 73 14.73 -2.70 -3.20
C ILE A 73 13.56 -3.39 -2.52
N CYS A 74 12.44 -2.71 -2.42
CA CYS A 74 11.17 -3.25 -1.92
C CYS A 74 10.16 -3.27 -3.08
N PRO A 75 9.88 -4.44 -3.70
CA PRO A 75 8.93 -4.54 -4.79
C PRO A 75 7.50 -4.65 -4.29
N LYS A 76 6.52 -4.17 -5.08
CA LYS A 76 5.08 -4.36 -4.86
C LYS A 76 4.57 -3.85 -3.51
N ILE A 77 5.06 -2.70 -3.07
CA ILE A 77 4.57 -2.07 -1.84
C ILE A 77 3.23 -1.38 -2.09
N ARG A 78 2.27 -1.57 -1.21
CA ARG A 78 0.99 -0.86 -1.29
C ARG A 78 1.19 0.62 -0.96
N LEU A 79 0.42 1.47 -1.64
CA LEU A 79 0.46 2.90 -1.37
C LEU A 79 0.10 3.21 0.10
N ALA A 80 -0.84 2.44 0.67
CA ALA A 80 -1.25 2.58 2.07
C ALA A 80 -0.17 2.21 3.10
N ASP A 81 0.90 1.53 2.69
CA ASP A 81 2.06 1.23 3.54
C ASP A 81 3.16 2.32 3.42
N LEU A 82 3.05 3.19 2.42
CA LEU A 82 4.01 4.27 2.14
C LEU A 82 3.54 5.64 2.61
N VAL A 83 2.21 5.84 2.74
CA VAL A 83 1.62 7.12 3.10
C VAL A 83 0.58 6.96 4.21
N ALA A 84 0.53 7.92 5.12
CA ALA A 84 -0.48 7.97 6.17
C ALA A 84 -1.54 9.02 5.85
N VAL A 85 -2.79 8.73 6.21
CA VAL A 85 -3.87 9.73 6.19
C VAL A 85 -3.91 10.40 7.55
N PRO A 86 -3.73 11.73 7.65
CA PRO A 86 -3.73 12.44 8.94
C PRO A 86 -5.07 12.30 9.67
N GLU A 87 -5.00 12.20 11.01
CA GLU A 87 -6.17 12.19 11.87
C GLU A 87 -7.04 13.46 11.66
N GLY A 88 -8.36 13.32 11.89
CA GLY A 88 -9.31 14.42 11.73
C GLY A 88 -9.70 14.76 10.30
N THR A 89 -9.11 14.12 9.30
CA THR A 89 -9.56 14.16 7.90
C THR A 89 -10.66 13.14 7.66
N LYS A 90 -11.24 13.10 6.47
CA LYS A 90 -12.16 12.00 6.08
C LYS A 90 -11.34 10.71 5.83
N GLU A 91 -10.69 10.18 6.85
CA GLU A 91 -9.68 9.12 6.81
C GLU A 91 -10.12 7.92 5.98
N ARG A 92 -11.30 7.36 6.25
CA ARG A 92 -11.83 6.20 5.53
C ARG A 92 -11.94 6.45 4.02
N LYS A 93 -12.38 7.65 3.63
CA LYS A 93 -12.48 8.03 2.21
C LYS A 93 -11.11 8.03 1.56
N TRP A 94 -10.14 8.72 2.15
CA TRP A 94 -8.79 8.84 1.59
C TRP A 94 -8.03 7.51 1.62
N PHE A 95 -8.19 6.72 2.69
CA PHE A 95 -7.62 5.38 2.76
C PHE A 95 -8.14 4.48 1.63
N ASN A 96 -9.43 4.52 1.31
CA ASN A 96 -10.02 3.75 0.22
C ASN A 96 -9.42 4.07 -1.16
N TYR A 97 -8.92 5.29 -1.39
CA TYR A 97 -8.23 5.64 -2.63
C TYR A 97 -6.85 5.01 -2.78
N ILE A 98 -6.19 4.66 -1.67
CA ILE A 98 -4.81 4.16 -1.68
C ILE A 98 -4.69 2.67 -1.34
N LYS A 99 -5.65 2.08 -0.62
CA LYS A 99 -5.57 0.71 -0.06
C LYS A 99 -5.27 -0.40 -1.07
N ALA A 100 -5.78 -0.27 -2.30
CA ALA A 100 -5.64 -1.26 -3.36
C ALA A 100 -4.60 -0.87 -4.43
N LYS A 101 -3.87 0.23 -4.24
CA LYS A 101 -2.83 0.68 -5.16
C LYS A 101 -1.47 0.19 -4.69
N HIS A 102 -0.64 -0.24 -5.64
CA HIS A 102 0.73 -0.69 -5.40
C HIS A 102 1.67 0.09 -6.31
N VAL A 103 2.87 0.30 -5.85
CA VAL A 103 3.99 0.75 -6.67
C VAL A 103 4.87 -0.44 -7.05
N ASP A 104 5.48 -0.40 -8.25
CA ASP A 104 6.26 -1.53 -8.74
C ASP A 104 7.53 -1.74 -7.93
N PHE A 105 8.30 -0.68 -7.70
CA PHE A 105 9.51 -0.73 -6.88
C PHE A 105 9.66 0.51 -6.00
N THR A 106 10.14 0.28 -4.79
CA THR A 106 10.52 1.33 -3.85
C THR A 106 11.99 1.16 -3.50
N LEU A 107 12.78 2.20 -3.67
CA LEU A 107 14.14 2.25 -3.15
C LEU A 107 14.15 2.94 -1.80
N CYS A 108 14.69 2.27 -0.80
CA CYS A 108 14.83 2.76 0.56
C CYS A 108 16.31 2.85 0.97
N ASP A 109 16.62 3.69 1.95
CA ASP A 109 17.88 3.56 2.66
C ASP A 109 17.88 2.34 3.61
N MET A 110 18.98 2.12 4.32
CA MET A 110 19.13 0.97 5.23
C MET A 110 18.24 1.08 6.49
N ASP A 111 17.67 2.24 6.76
CA ASP A 111 16.67 2.47 7.82
C ASP A 111 15.23 2.34 7.31
N LEU A 112 15.04 1.81 6.10
CA LEU A 112 13.75 1.67 5.40
C LEU A 112 13.03 2.99 5.12
N ARG A 113 13.75 4.13 5.10
CA ARG A 113 13.14 5.38 4.66
C ARG A 113 13.08 5.41 3.14
N VAL A 114 11.91 5.71 2.61
CA VAL A 114 11.66 5.80 1.17
C VAL A 114 12.51 6.92 0.55
N LYS A 115 13.25 6.61 -0.51
CA LYS A 115 14.08 7.56 -1.26
C LYS A 115 13.56 7.81 -2.66
N LEU A 116 13.09 6.76 -3.33
CA LEU A 116 12.61 6.85 -4.71
C LEU A 116 11.56 5.77 -4.96
N ILE A 117 10.49 6.14 -5.63
CA ILE A 117 9.51 5.21 -6.18
C ILE A 117 9.79 5.05 -7.68
N ILE A 118 9.63 3.82 -8.18
CA ILE A 118 9.78 3.52 -9.61
C ILE A 118 8.56 2.74 -10.07
N GLU A 119 7.91 3.25 -11.12
CA GLU A 119 6.80 2.61 -11.83
C GLU A 119 7.26 2.21 -13.24
N LEU A 120 6.91 1.01 -13.67
CA LEU A 120 7.22 0.50 -15.00
C LEU A 120 6.03 0.68 -15.92
N ASP A 121 6.03 1.76 -16.68
CA ASP A 121 4.95 2.06 -17.62
C ASP A 121 4.98 1.12 -18.83
N ASP A 122 3.86 0.47 -19.13
CA ASP A 122 3.68 -0.26 -20.38
C ASP A 122 3.29 0.69 -21.52
N SER A 123 3.76 0.40 -22.74
CA SER A 123 3.43 1.16 -23.95
C SER A 123 1.94 1.15 -24.35
N THR A 124 1.09 0.39 -23.63
CA THR A 124 -0.34 0.24 -23.89
C THR A 124 -1.22 1.20 -23.08
N HIS A 125 -0.65 2.26 -22.48
CA HIS A 125 -1.30 3.12 -21.48
C HIS A 125 -2.19 4.25 -22.05
N ASP A 126 -2.61 4.21 -23.31
CA ASP A 126 -3.49 5.23 -23.92
C ASP A 126 -4.97 5.16 -23.45
N ARG A 127 -5.28 4.49 -22.33
CA ARG A 127 -6.64 4.46 -21.79
C ARG A 127 -6.88 5.60 -20.81
N PRO A 128 -7.92 6.44 -20.99
CA PRO A 128 -8.22 7.60 -20.13
C PRO A 128 -8.34 7.28 -18.63
N ASP A 129 -8.90 6.08 -18.30
CA ASP A 129 -9.07 5.65 -16.91
C ASP A 129 -7.73 5.42 -16.18
N ARG A 130 -6.67 5.05 -16.91
CA ARG A 130 -5.34 4.85 -16.35
C ARG A 130 -4.63 6.18 -16.13
N GLN A 131 -4.74 7.14 -17.04
CA GLN A 131 -4.19 8.48 -16.85
C GLN A 131 -4.68 9.13 -15.55
N THR A 132 -5.99 9.08 -15.28
CA THR A 132 -6.56 9.61 -14.03
C THR A 132 -6.01 8.93 -12.79
N ARG A 133 -5.70 7.62 -12.87
CA ARG A 133 -5.12 6.86 -11.77
C ARG A 133 -3.65 7.23 -11.54
N ASP A 134 -2.89 7.34 -12.60
CA ASP A 134 -1.47 7.67 -12.58
C ASP A 134 -1.28 9.11 -12.07
N ASP A 135 -2.07 10.07 -12.54
CA ASP A 135 -2.13 11.46 -12.04
C ASP A 135 -2.41 11.54 -10.52
N PHE A 136 -3.22 10.60 -9.98
CA PHE A 136 -3.49 10.59 -8.54
C PHE A 136 -2.25 10.14 -7.74
N VAL A 137 -1.55 9.09 -8.18
CA VAL A 137 -0.34 8.57 -7.52
C VAL A 137 0.77 9.60 -7.55
N ASP A 138 0.98 10.26 -8.70
CA ASP A 138 1.94 11.36 -8.86
C ASP A 138 1.69 12.50 -7.88
N ARG A 139 0.42 12.93 -7.75
CA ARG A 139 0.05 13.98 -6.80
C ARG A 139 0.31 13.58 -5.36
N VAL A 140 0.06 12.30 -4.99
CA VAL A 140 0.34 11.80 -3.63
C VAL A 140 1.83 11.91 -3.33
N PHE A 141 2.70 11.37 -4.20
CA PHE A 141 4.15 11.41 -3.97
C PHE A 141 4.73 12.81 -4.05
N LYS A 142 4.23 13.66 -4.93
CA LYS A 142 4.59 15.07 -4.98
C LYS A 142 4.25 15.81 -3.67
N GLN A 143 3.06 15.53 -3.10
CA GLN A 143 2.62 16.17 -1.84
C GLN A 143 3.50 15.79 -0.65
N ILE A 144 3.97 14.53 -0.57
CA ILE A 144 4.85 14.07 0.52
C ILE A 144 6.34 14.24 0.22
N ASN A 145 6.67 14.91 -0.89
CA ASN A 145 8.05 15.18 -1.33
C ASN A 145 8.90 13.92 -1.53
N VAL A 146 8.28 12.84 -2.02
CA VAL A 146 8.97 11.62 -2.46
C VAL A 146 9.03 11.61 -3.97
N LYS A 147 10.20 11.37 -4.54
CA LYS A 147 10.36 11.31 -6.00
C LYS A 147 9.72 10.03 -6.54
N LEU A 148 9.01 10.18 -7.67
CA LEU A 148 8.44 9.11 -8.47
C LEU A 148 9.08 9.15 -9.86
N LEU A 149 9.60 8.01 -10.30
CA LEU A 149 10.22 7.82 -11.60
C LEU A 149 9.39 6.85 -12.43
N HIS A 150 8.92 7.30 -13.59
CA HIS A 150 8.26 6.49 -14.60
C HIS A 150 9.28 5.94 -15.59
N VAL A 151 9.36 4.61 -15.72
CA VAL A 151 10.31 3.93 -16.60
C VAL A 151 9.58 3.14 -17.65
N ARG A 152 9.62 3.62 -18.91
CA ARG A 152 9.02 2.91 -20.05
C ARG A 152 9.99 1.90 -20.65
N GLN A 153 11.25 2.30 -20.79
CA GLN A 153 12.35 1.49 -21.28
C GLN A 153 13.58 1.77 -20.40
N TRP A 154 14.47 0.83 -20.32
CA TRP A 154 15.71 0.98 -19.56
C TRP A 154 16.88 0.42 -20.36
N GLY A 155 18.03 1.03 -20.17
CA GLY A 155 19.30 0.71 -20.81
C GLY A 155 20.48 1.06 -19.89
N ASP A 156 21.61 1.33 -20.48
CA ASP A 156 22.86 1.66 -19.77
C ASP A 156 22.81 2.98 -19.00
N ASP A 157 21.82 3.83 -19.31
CA ASP A 157 21.57 5.13 -18.67
C ASP A 157 20.75 5.05 -17.38
N LEU A 158 20.17 3.89 -17.05
CA LEU A 158 19.29 3.75 -15.88
C LEU A 158 19.97 4.17 -14.57
N GLU A 159 21.25 3.82 -14.42
CA GLU A 159 22.01 4.23 -13.24
C GLU A 159 22.11 5.75 -13.13
N ALA A 160 22.44 6.44 -14.23
CA ALA A 160 22.55 7.89 -14.25
C ALA A 160 21.21 8.57 -13.89
N VAL A 161 20.10 8.07 -14.42
CA VAL A 161 18.74 8.56 -14.09
C VAL A 161 18.42 8.40 -12.62
N ILE A 162 18.74 7.25 -12.01
CA ILE A 162 18.52 7.00 -10.57
C ILE A 162 19.40 7.91 -9.71
N VAL A 163 20.68 8.05 -10.07
CA VAL A 163 21.64 8.93 -9.37
C VAL A 163 21.18 10.37 -9.37
N GLU A 164 20.74 10.89 -10.51
CA GLU A 164 20.18 12.22 -10.67
C GLU A 164 18.89 12.37 -9.82
N ALA A 165 17.97 11.39 -9.92
CA ALA A 165 16.73 11.40 -9.15
C ALA A 165 16.97 11.45 -7.65
N LEU A 166 18.01 10.79 -7.16
CA LEU A 166 18.36 10.72 -5.74
C LEU A 166 19.36 11.79 -5.28
N ASN A 167 19.90 12.61 -6.20
CA ASN A 167 21.01 13.54 -5.95
C ASN A 167 22.22 12.85 -5.30
N LEU A 168 22.55 11.65 -5.76
CA LEU A 168 23.68 10.87 -5.25
C LEU A 168 24.99 11.26 -5.96
N ASN A 169 26.12 11.02 -5.28
CA ASN A 169 27.41 11.11 -5.93
C ASN A 169 27.61 9.91 -6.88
N PRO A 170 28.00 10.12 -8.15
CA PRO A 170 28.25 9.04 -9.11
C PRO A 170 29.31 8.03 -8.66
N THR A 171 30.17 8.41 -7.73
CA THR A 171 31.24 7.55 -7.17
C THR A 171 30.74 6.51 -6.16
N GLY A 172 29.42 6.50 -5.82
CA GLY A 172 28.85 5.54 -4.88
C GLY A 172 29.22 5.76 -3.40
N VAL A 173 29.98 6.80 -3.10
CA VAL A 173 30.33 7.14 -1.71
C VAL A 173 29.21 7.99 -1.12
N SER A 174 28.45 7.42 -0.21
CA SER A 174 27.48 8.17 0.62
C SER A 174 28.22 9.23 1.40
N PRO A 175 27.81 10.51 1.42
CA PRO A 175 28.40 11.47 2.35
C PRO A 175 28.17 10.92 3.76
N LYS A 176 29.25 10.73 4.51
CA LYS A 176 29.17 10.41 5.94
C LYS A 176 28.37 11.51 6.59
N THR A 177 27.19 11.19 7.08
CA THR A 177 26.45 12.07 7.98
C THR A 177 27.31 12.27 9.24
N LEU A 178 27.82 13.48 9.41
CA LEU A 178 28.46 13.93 10.65
C LEU A 178 27.40 14.07 11.74
#